data_932a866bf7f3d0aa6561490d54636e79
#
_entry.id   932a866bf7f3d0aa6561490d54636e79
#
_cell.length_a   1.000
_cell.length_b   1.000
_cell.length_c   1.000
_cell.angle_alpha   90.00
_cell.angle_beta   90.00
_cell.angle_gamma   90.00
#
_symmetry.space_group_name_H-M   'P 1'
#
loop_
_entity.id
_entity.type
_entity.pdbx_description
1 polymer ?
#
loop_
_entity_poly.entity_id
_entity_poly.type
_entity_poly.pdbx_seq_one_letter_code
_entity_poly.pdbx_strand_id
1 'polypeptide(L)'
;YTVLLSSVMLSMNEYGHNYLLQEWGSGTKSLAVIAMHRANALLNKASIVLGIEEPEINLHPQGQKKFIMTLRDKRHQNETQSIFTTHSTVLVDSLKHEEIILVRRKSDNRGFVSDITQISDDFWQRNSIEEFKHYQYFNYKNSDFFFAKFIVVGESKNDCQVFEGLITPIIGNKAADISYLDSGGVCNIQYPFFLLRELRIPFVMVVDKDFFFPYLNNNKLEDSRNVNTGLPMYSTIMNHNAVLDVLFSQPQVRQEIEDANRRGYRAFFEKIKNSGIVSMNYCLEMDLSCSSQARSHYYHILHIDPANQSQQNLLISNKKAIKRIENINQVLRSIPKSSFPESYMKIKNHIV
;
A
#
# COMPACT_ATOMS: atom_id res chain seq x y z
N TYR A 1 -8.54 -39.11 -41.12
CA TYR A 1 -8.08 -37.87 -40.46
C TYR A 1 -7.22 -38.17 -39.23
N THR A 2 -7.56 -39.12 -38.38
CA THR A 2 -6.85 -39.48 -37.17
C THR A 2 -5.40 -39.95 -37.42
N VAL A 3 -5.17 -40.67 -38.50
CA VAL A 3 -3.84 -41.21 -38.89
C VAL A 3 -2.88 -40.10 -39.36
N LEU A 4 -3.38 -39.06 -40.00
CA LEU A 4 -2.58 -37.91 -40.45
C LEU A 4 -2.13 -37.03 -39.27
N LEU A 5 -2.97 -36.85 -38.26
CA LEU A 5 -2.64 -36.05 -37.05
C LEU A 5 -1.63 -36.73 -36.13
N SER A 6 -1.54 -38.08 -36.16
CA SER A 6 -0.56 -38.81 -35.36
C SER A 6 0.89 -38.65 -35.85
N SER A 7 1.09 -38.09 -37.05
CA SER A 7 2.42 -37.82 -37.62
C SER A 7 2.89 -36.37 -37.47
N VAL A 8 2.05 -35.47 -36.92
CA VAL A 8 2.43 -34.09 -36.69
C VAL A 8 3.10 -33.99 -35.32
N MET A 9 4.39 -33.70 -35.30
CA MET A 9 5.16 -33.46 -34.09
C MET A 9 5.47 -31.98 -33.98
N LEU A 10 5.15 -31.40 -32.82
CA LEU A 10 5.54 -30.04 -32.47
C LEU A 10 6.95 -30.06 -31.88
N SER A 11 7.83 -29.24 -32.45
CA SER A 11 9.17 -29.03 -31.92
C SER A 11 9.45 -27.53 -31.73
N MET A 12 10.28 -27.20 -30.77
CA MET A 12 10.80 -25.85 -30.53
C MET A 12 12.30 -25.84 -30.85
N ASN A 13 12.73 -24.86 -31.63
CA ASN A 13 14.15 -24.61 -31.80
C ASN A 13 14.65 -23.62 -30.76
N GLU A 14 15.60 -24.05 -29.94
CA GLU A 14 16.27 -23.20 -28.94
C GLU A 14 17.78 -23.39 -29.09
N TYR A 15 18.49 -22.29 -29.31
CA TYR A 15 19.95 -22.27 -29.52
C TYR A 15 20.46 -23.25 -30.59
N GLY A 16 19.66 -23.46 -31.66
CA GLY A 16 20.03 -24.37 -32.75
C GLY A 16 19.70 -25.84 -32.52
N HIS A 17 19.12 -26.19 -31.36
CA HIS A 17 18.64 -27.53 -31.03
C HIS A 17 17.11 -27.62 -31.14
N ASN A 18 16.61 -28.69 -31.70
CA ASN A 18 15.19 -28.97 -31.76
C ASN A 18 14.75 -29.89 -30.63
N TYR A 19 13.84 -29.39 -29.80
CA TYR A 19 13.23 -30.14 -28.70
C TYR A 19 11.81 -30.51 -29.03
N LEU A 20 11.43 -31.76 -28.84
CA LEU A 20 10.05 -32.21 -29.02
C LEU A 20 9.16 -31.65 -27.88
N LEU A 21 7.86 -31.48 -28.15
CA LEU A 21 6.88 -30.98 -27.18
C LEU A 21 6.92 -31.76 -25.83
N GLN A 22 7.22 -33.06 -25.88
CA GLN A 22 7.31 -33.89 -24.69
C GLN A 22 8.45 -33.48 -23.77
N GLU A 23 9.52 -32.94 -24.32
CA GLU A 23 10.73 -32.51 -23.60
C GLU A 23 10.60 -31.08 -23.00
N TRP A 24 9.54 -30.35 -23.40
CA TRP A 24 9.32 -29.02 -22.92
C TRP A 24 8.87 -29.00 -21.45
N GLY A 25 9.30 -28.00 -20.69
CA GLY A 25 8.76 -27.73 -19.37
C GLY A 25 7.28 -27.37 -19.42
N SER A 26 6.54 -27.63 -18.35
CA SER A 26 5.09 -27.41 -18.25
C SER A 26 4.69 -25.97 -18.59
N GLY A 27 5.45 -24.97 -18.10
CA GLY A 27 5.21 -23.56 -18.41
C GLY A 27 5.34 -23.24 -19.91
N THR A 28 6.35 -23.79 -20.58
CA THR A 28 6.53 -23.63 -22.05
C THR A 28 5.39 -24.29 -22.82
N LYS A 29 4.91 -25.46 -22.37
CA LYS A 29 3.73 -26.12 -22.96
C LYS A 29 2.49 -25.24 -22.87
N SER A 30 2.23 -24.65 -21.72
CA SER A 30 1.08 -23.74 -21.52
C SER A 30 1.15 -22.52 -22.46
N LEU A 31 2.31 -21.89 -22.57
CA LEU A 31 2.52 -20.77 -23.49
C LEU A 31 2.33 -21.16 -24.94
N ALA A 32 2.79 -22.38 -25.35
CA ALA A 32 2.60 -22.89 -26.71
C ALA A 32 1.13 -23.10 -27.06
N VAL A 33 0.32 -23.63 -26.12
CA VAL A 33 -1.13 -23.78 -26.30
C VAL A 33 -1.80 -22.43 -26.56
N ILE A 34 -1.48 -21.41 -25.76
CA ILE A 34 -2.01 -20.05 -25.93
C ILE A 34 -1.60 -19.48 -27.30
N ALA A 35 -0.32 -19.65 -27.67
CA ALA A 35 0.19 -19.20 -28.98
C ALA A 35 -0.53 -19.89 -30.16
N MET A 36 -0.80 -21.20 -30.05
CA MET A 36 -1.53 -21.92 -31.07
C MET A 36 -2.98 -21.44 -31.21
N HIS A 37 -3.69 -21.18 -30.11
CA HIS A 37 -5.05 -20.63 -30.19
C HIS A 37 -5.07 -19.25 -30.83
N ARG A 38 -4.11 -18.40 -30.53
CA ARG A 38 -3.97 -17.07 -31.16
C ARG A 38 -3.64 -17.21 -32.67
N ALA A 39 -2.69 -18.07 -33.02
CA ALA A 39 -2.34 -18.30 -34.40
C ALA A 39 -3.54 -18.84 -35.23
N ASN A 40 -4.33 -19.74 -34.64
CA ASN A 40 -5.54 -20.26 -35.27
C ASN A 40 -6.60 -19.16 -35.51
N ALA A 41 -6.78 -18.27 -34.54
CA ALA A 41 -7.67 -17.10 -34.70
C ALA A 41 -7.23 -16.20 -35.86
N LEU A 42 -5.93 -15.89 -35.92
CA LEU A 42 -5.34 -15.10 -37.00
C LEU A 42 -5.56 -15.72 -38.39
N LEU A 43 -5.25 -17.02 -38.51
CA LEU A 43 -5.38 -17.74 -39.79
C LEU A 43 -6.82 -17.78 -40.28
N ASN A 44 -7.77 -17.88 -39.35
CA ASN A 44 -9.21 -17.94 -39.70
C ASN A 44 -9.87 -16.55 -39.72
N LYS A 45 -9.11 -15.48 -39.48
CA LYS A 45 -9.64 -14.10 -39.33
C LYS A 45 -10.81 -14.01 -38.33
N ALA A 46 -10.72 -14.76 -37.26
CA ALA A 46 -11.75 -14.87 -36.23
C ALA A 46 -11.33 -14.12 -34.98
N SER A 47 -12.24 -13.36 -34.38
CA SER A 47 -12.05 -12.82 -33.05
C SER A 47 -12.29 -13.91 -32.00
N ILE A 48 -11.36 -14.04 -31.04
CA ILE A 48 -11.49 -15.02 -29.95
C ILE A 48 -11.37 -14.37 -28.60
N VAL A 49 -12.04 -14.98 -27.60
CA VAL A 49 -11.85 -14.67 -26.20
C VAL A 49 -11.15 -15.86 -25.55
N LEU A 50 -9.97 -15.60 -24.96
CA LEU A 50 -9.20 -16.62 -24.25
C LEU A 50 -9.48 -16.49 -22.75
N GLY A 51 -10.08 -17.54 -22.16
CA GLY A 51 -10.14 -17.72 -20.70
C GLY A 51 -8.95 -18.55 -20.25
N ILE A 52 -8.14 -18.03 -19.32
CA ILE A 52 -6.92 -18.69 -18.85
C ILE A 52 -6.96 -18.72 -17.31
N GLU A 53 -6.86 -19.90 -16.73
CA GLU A 53 -6.76 -20.05 -15.28
C GLU A 53 -5.30 -20.14 -14.86
N GLU A 54 -4.93 -19.29 -13.90
CA GLU A 54 -3.63 -19.28 -13.20
C GLU A 54 -2.42 -19.50 -14.15
N PRO A 55 -2.22 -18.62 -15.17
CA PRO A 55 -1.15 -18.80 -16.14
C PRO A 55 0.25 -18.79 -15.54
N GLU A 56 0.40 -18.34 -14.31
CA GLU A 56 1.64 -18.36 -13.54
C GLU A 56 2.09 -19.75 -13.12
N ILE A 57 1.21 -20.74 -13.08
CA ILE A 57 1.57 -22.10 -12.67
C ILE A 57 2.71 -22.61 -13.56
N ASN A 58 3.81 -23.02 -12.91
CA ASN A 58 5.03 -23.48 -13.55
C ASN A 58 5.82 -22.41 -14.35
N LEU A 59 5.50 -21.12 -14.20
CA LEU A 59 6.28 -20.04 -14.77
C LEU A 59 7.09 -19.31 -13.68
N HIS A 60 8.39 -19.20 -13.86
CA HIS A 60 9.19 -18.31 -13.02
C HIS A 60 8.88 -16.83 -13.34
N PRO A 61 9.23 -15.87 -12.46
CA PRO A 61 8.81 -14.46 -12.61
C PRO A 61 9.09 -13.83 -13.98
N GLN A 62 10.23 -14.11 -14.62
CA GLN A 62 10.52 -13.61 -15.97
C GLN A 62 9.60 -14.24 -17.03
N GLY A 63 9.22 -15.53 -16.86
CA GLY A 63 8.26 -16.20 -17.73
C GLY A 63 6.88 -15.54 -17.65
N GLN A 64 6.45 -15.17 -16.43
CA GLN A 64 5.19 -14.44 -16.18
C GLN A 64 5.19 -13.06 -16.87
N LYS A 65 6.29 -12.31 -16.78
CA LYS A 65 6.43 -11.03 -17.50
C LYS A 65 6.37 -11.21 -19.00
N LYS A 66 7.06 -12.21 -19.56
CA LYS A 66 7.00 -12.54 -21.00
C LYS A 66 5.59 -12.91 -21.43
N PHE A 67 4.84 -13.64 -20.59
CA PHE A 67 3.44 -13.97 -20.86
C PHE A 67 2.60 -12.70 -21.06
N ILE A 68 2.64 -11.72 -20.15
CA ILE A 68 1.93 -10.46 -20.29
C ILE A 68 2.38 -9.69 -21.54
N MET A 69 3.69 -9.61 -21.79
CA MET A 69 4.20 -8.96 -23.01
C MET A 69 3.67 -9.61 -24.28
N THR A 70 3.55 -10.93 -24.32
CA THR A 70 2.96 -11.67 -25.45
C THR A 70 1.48 -11.36 -25.61
N LEU A 71 0.71 -11.28 -24.51
CA LEU A 71 -0.71 -10.91 -24.58
C LEU A 71 -0.92 -9.47 -25.08
N ARG A 72 -0.01 -8.55 -24.71
CA ARG A 72 -0.06 -7.13 -25.10
C ARG A 72 0.57 -6.82 -26.44
N ASP A 73 1.02 -7.82 -27.20
CA ASP A 73 1.57 -7.59 -28.53
C ASP A 73 0.52 -6.98 -29.46
N LYS A 74 0.77 -5.70 -29.81
CA LYS A 74 -0.16 -4.87 -30.60
C LYS A 74 -0.54 -5.46 -31.94
N ARG A 75 0.30 -6.34 -32.52
CA ARG A 75 0.03 -7.02 -33.81
C ARG A 75 -1.22 -7.88 -33.74
N HIS A 76 -1.70 -8.24 -32.56
CA HIS A 76 -2.78 -9.21 -32.35
C HIS A 76 -3.91 -8.71 -31.43
N GLN A 77 -3.86 -7.45 -30.98
CA GLN A 77 -4.82 -6.90 -30.02
C GLN A 77 -6.27 -6.84 -30.54
N ASN A 78 -6.45 -6.65 -31.86
CA ASN A 78 -7.79 -6.50 -32.44
C ASN A 78 -8.51 -7.85 -32.65
N GLU A 79 -7.81 -8.98 -32.49
CA GLU A 79 -8.30 -10.31 -32.84
C GLU A 79 -8.44 -11.22 -31.60
N THR A 80 -7.79 -10.87 -30.48
CA THR A 80 -7.79 -11.70 -29.28
C THR A 80 -8.03 -10.88 -28.03
N GLN A 81 -9.11 -11.16 -27.34
CA GLN A 81 -9.36 -10.68 -25.97
C GLN A 81 -8.94 -11.77 -24.99
N SER A 82 -8.28 -11.40 -23.90
CA SER A 82 -7.84 -12.37 -22.89
C SER A 82 -8.37 -11.99 -21.52
N ILE A 83 -8.94 -12.98 -20.82
CA ILE A 83 -9.37 -12.88 -19.42
C ILE A 83 -8.63 -13.99 -18.68
N PHE A 84 -7.96 -13.67 -17.58
CA PHE A 84 -7.28 -14.69 -16.79
C PHE A 84 -7.45 -14.46 -15.28
N THR A 85 -7.45 -15.56 -14.54
CA THR A 85 -7.37 -15.52 -13.06
C THR A 85 -5.93 -15.64 -12.63
N THR A 86 -5.55 -14.98 -11.54
CA THR A 86 -4.18 -15.05 -11.03
C THR A 86 -4.11 -14.80 -9.52
N HIS A 87 -3.13 -15.43 -8.87
CA HIS A 87 -2.68 -15.13 -7.51
C HIS A 87 -1.24 -14.56 -7.50
N SER A 88 -0.69 -14.24 -8.68
CA SER A 88 0.67 -13.73 -8.81
C SER A 88 0.74 -12.21 -8.73
N THR A 89 1.47 -11.69 -7.74
CA THR A 89 1.80 -10.26 -7.67
C THR A 89 2.58 -9.80 -8.90
N VAL A 90 3.43 -10.66 -9.50
CA VAL A 90 4.22 -10.32 -10.69
C VAL A 90 3.34 -10.07 -11.90
N LEU A 91 2.26 -10.84 -12.07
CA LEU A 91 1.28 -10.59 -13.13
C LEU A 91 0.50 -9.31 -12.84
N VAL A 92 0.01 -9.14 -11.62
CA VAL A 92 -0.74 -7.94 -11.21
C VAL A 92 0.10 -6.66 -11.35
N ASP A 93 1.38 -6.67 -10.92
CA ASP A 93 2.32 -5.54 -11.11
C ASP A 93 2.54 -5.17 -12.58
N SER A 94 2.23 -6.10 -13.50
CA SER A 94 2.39 -5.88 -14.95
C SER A 94 1.13 -5.34 -15.60
N LEU A 95 0.03 -5.18 -14.87
CA LEU A 95 -1.27 -4.71 -15.37
C LEU A 95 -1.52 -3.27 -14.95
N LYS A 96 -2.40 -2.59 -15.69
CA LYS A 96 -3.02 -1.37 -15.22
C LYS A 96 -4.15 -1.70 -14.24
N HIS A 97 -4.42 -0.80 -13.29
CA HIS A 97 -5.44 -1.05 -12.27
C HIS A 97 -6.85 -1.16 -12.86
N GLU A 98 -7.13 -0.47 -13.98
CA GLU A 98 -8.39 -0.61 -14.72
C GLU A 98 -8.56 -1.97 -15.43
N GLU A 99 -7.46 -2.72 -15.62
CA GLU A 99 -7.51 -4.07 -16.17
C GLU A 99 -7.78 -5.15 -15.09
N ILE A 100 -7.82 -4.76 -13.81
CA ILE A 100 -7.95 -5.68 -12.68
C ILE A 100 -9.39 -5.74 -12.20
N ILE A 101 -9.96 -6.94 -12.22
CA ILE A 101 -11.23 -7.25 -11.58
C ILE A 101 -10.91 -7.98 -10.27
N LEU A 102 -11.18 -7.34 -9.14
CA LEU A 102 -10.95 -7.91 -7.83
C LEU A 102 -12.20 -8.70 -7.37
N VAL A 103 -12.03 -9.99 -7.13
CA VAL A 103 -13.08 -10.88 -6.63
C VAL A 103 -12.77 -11.25 -5.18
N ARG A 104 -13.63 -10.85 -4.25
CA ARG A 104 -13.46 -11.11 -2.82
C ARG A 104 -14.66 -11.87 -2.27
N ARG A 105 -14.40 -12.77 -1.33
CA ARG A 105 -15.45 -13.49 -0.61
C ARG A 105 -15.92 -12.66 0.57
N LYS A 106 -17.21 -12.39 0.64
CA LYS A 106 -17.88 -11.76 1.80
C LYS A 106 -18.86 -12.73 2.43
N SER A 107 -19.06 -12.59 3.74
CA SER A 107 -20.13 -13.27 4.46
C SER A 107 -21.32 -12.31 4.59
N ASP A 108 -22.50 -12.77 4.25
CA ASP A 108 -23.77 -12.11 4.52
C ASP A 108 -24.72 -13.02 5.31
N ASN A 109 -25.94 -12.55 5.60
CA ASN A 109 -26.96 -13.31 6.35
C ASN A 109 -27.42 -14.61 5.65
N ARG A 110 -27.07 -14.81 4.38
CA ARG A 110 -27.41 -15.98 3.56
C ARG A 110 -26.23 -16.92 3.34
N GLY A 111 -25.03 -16.55 3.82
CA GLY A 111 -23.81 -17.32 3.67
C GLY A 111 -22.68 -16.53 3.02
N PHE A 112 -21.97 -17.15 2.08
CA PHE A 112 -20.86 -16.50 1.38
C PHE A 112 -21.28 -16.00 0.00
N VAL A 113 -20.94 -14.75 -0.28
CA VAL A 113 -21.18 -14.11 -1.59
C VAL A 113 -19.84 -13.59 -2.16
N SER A 114 -19.76 -13.54 -3.47
CA SER A 114 -18.64 -12.89 -4.15
C SER A 114 -18.90 -11.38 -4.27
N ASP A 115 -17.99 -10.57 -3.79
CA ASP A 115 -17.94 -9.13 -4.03
C ASP A 115 -16.97 -8.85 -5.16
N ILE A 116 -17.47 -8.28 -6.24
CA ILE A 116 -16.70 -8.00 -7.45
C ILE A 116 -16.51 -6.50 -7.56
N THR A 117 -15.28 -6.04 -7.68
CA THR A 117 -14.95 -4.62 -7.82
C THR A 117 -13.91 -4.41 -8.91
N GLN A 118 -14.03 -3.28 -9.59
CA GLN A 118 -13.08 -2.79 -10.58
C GLN A 118 -13.10 -1.26 -10.49
N ILE A 119 -12.03 -0.57 -10.84
CA ILE A 119 -12.09 0.89 -10.93
C ILE A 119 -12.96 1.28 -12.11
N SER A 120 -13.77 2.33 -11.91
CA SER A 120 -14.70 2.82 -12.93
C SER A 120 -13.99 3.64 -14.00
N ASP A 121 -14.59 3.77 -15.17
CA ASP A 121 -14.03 4.54 -16.29
C ASP A 121 -13.82 6.01 -15.94
N ASP A 122 -14.64 6.56 -15.03
CA ASP A 122 -14.55 7.94 -14.56
C ASP A 122 -13.61 8.13 -13.35
N PHE A 123 -12.92 7.07 -12.89
CA PHE A 123 -12.10 7.08 -11.68
C PHE A 123 -11.08 8.22 -11.64
N TRP A 124 -10.37 8.44 -12.74
CA TRP A 124 -9.34 9.48 -12.85
C TRP A 124 -9.92 10.87 -12.73
N GLN A 125 -10.98 11.15 -13.48
CA GLN A 125 -11.65 12.45 -13.50
C GLN A 125 -12.34 12.77 -12.19
N ARG A 126 -13.11 11.83 -11.66
CA ARG A 126 -13.87 11.98 -10.41
C ARG A 126 -12.99 12.28 -9.21
N ASN A 127 -11.83 11.64 -9.13
CA ASN A 127 -10.90 11.81 -8.02
C ASN A 127 -9.83 12.89 -8.28
N SER A 128 -9.87 13.55 -9.45
CA SER A 128 -8.86 14.55 -9.87
C SER A 128 -7.43 14.02 -9.80
N ILE A 129 -7.24 12.75 -10.16
CA ILE A 129 -5.94 12.05 -10.15
C ILE A 129 -5.40 11.98 -11.57
N GLU A 130 -4.15 12.41 -11.76
CA GLU A 130 -3.44 12.19 -12.99
C GLU A 130 -2.98 10.73 -13.09
N GLU A 131 -3.48 9.99 -14.09
CA GLU A 131 -3.16 8.57 -14.34
C GLU A 131 -1.64 8.34 -14.34
N PHE A 132 -0.88 9.19 -15.02
CA PHE A 132 0.58 9.07 -15.07
C PHE A 132 1.24 9.11 -13.69
N LYS A 133 0.84 10.07 -12.84
CA LYS A 133 1.37 10.20 -11.47
C LYS A 133 0.97 9.02 -10.59
N HIS A 134 -0.25 8.51 -10.77
CA HIS A 134 -0.70 7.33 -10.06
C HIS A 134 0.18 6.12 -10.38
N TYR A 135 0.42 5.84 -11.67
CA TYR A 135 1.29 4.72 -12.05
C TYR A 135 2.75 4.97 -11.74
N GLN A 136 3.22 6.20 -11.75
CA GLN A 136 4.56 6.54 -11.26
C GLN A 136 4.70 6.21 -9.76
N TYR A 137 3.68 6.49 -8.95
CA TYR A 137 3.66 6.11 -7.54
C TYR A 137 3.67 4.59 -7.35
N PHE A 138 2.84 3.85 -8.08
CA PHE A 138 2.72 2.40 -7.94
C PHE A 138 3.82 1.60 -8.66
N ASN A 139 4.64 2.20 -9.51
CA ASN A 139 5.62 1.52 -10.36
C ASN A 139 6.62 0.63 -9.58
N TYR A 140 6.90 0.95 -8.32
CA TYR A 140 7.81 0.20 -7.44
C TYR A 140 7.11 -0.40 -6.22
N LYS A 141 5.78 -0.44 -6.22
CA LYS A 141 4.99 -0.97 -5.10
C LYS A 141 4.53 -2.38 -5.43
N ASN A 142 4.76 -3.29 -4.49
CA ASN A 142 4.25 -4.65 -4.61
C ASN A 142 2.72 -4.65 -4.59
N SER A 143 2.12 -5.40 -5.50
CA SER A 143 0.67 -5.60 -5.56
C SER A 143 0.13 -6.67 -4.60
N ASP A 144 0.89 -7.04 -3.57
CA ASP A 144 0.45 -7.97 -2.51
C ASP A 144 -0.78 -7.46 -1.77
N PHE A 145 -0.94 -6.14 -1.68
CA PHE A 145 -2.11 -5.52 -1.05
C PHE A 145 -3.45 -5.90 -1.72
N PHE A 146 -3.47 -6.28 -3.00
CA PHE A 146 -4.69 -6.80 -3.63
C PHE A 146 -5.18 -8.11 -3.02
N PHE A 147 -4.27 -8.89 -2.46
CA PHE A 147 -4.55 -10.20 -1.86
C PHE A 147 -4.77 -10.14 -0.35
N ALA A 148 -4.40 -9.03 0.30
CA ALA A 148 -4.58 -8.86 1.73
C ALA A 148 -6.05 -8.65 2.12
N LYS A 149 -6.42 -9.03 3.34
CA LYS A 149 -7.76 -8.78 3.89
C LYS A 149 -7.91 -7.38 4.45
N PHE A 150 -6.82 -6.80 4.92
CA PHE A 150 -6.76 -5.46 5.49
C PHE A 150 -5.44 -4.79 5.16
N ILE A 151 -5.47 -3.49 4.92
CA ILE A 151 -4.28 -2.70 4.57
C ILE A 151 -4.01 -1.64 5.63
N VAL A 152 -2.78 -1.58 6.10
CA VAL A 152 -2.27 -0.46 6.89
C VAL A 152 -1.40 0.40 5.98
N VAL A 153 -1.83 1.61 5.69
CA VAL A 153 -1.05 2.56 4.89
C VAL A 153 -0.33 3.50 5.84
N GLY A 154 1.00 3.47 5.83
CA GLY A 154 1.85 4.40 6.56
C GLY A 154 2.30 5.55 5.67
N GLU A 155 2.61 6.70 6.26
CA GLU A 155 3.18 7.83 5.52
C GLU A 155 4.58 7.53 5.01
N SER A 156 5.32 6.70 5.77
CA SER A 156 6.66 6.23 5.42
C SER A 156 6.85 4.75 5.71
N LYS A 157 7.93 4.18 5.17
CA LYS A 157 8.35 2.82 5.47
C LYS A 157 8.57 2.58 6.98
N ASN A 158 9.04 3.60 7.71
CA ASN A 158 9.26 3.49 9.15
C ASN A 158 7.94 3.29 9.90
N ASP A 159 6.89 4.03 9.51
CA ASP A 159 5.55 3.87 10.11
C ASP A 159 5.04 2.44 9.90
N CYS A 160 5.15 1.93 8.68
CA CYS A 160 4.77 0.55 8.36
C CYS A 160 5.52 -0.45 9.24
N GLN A 161 6.85 -0.34 9.35
CA GLN A 161 7.67 -1.27 10.13
C GLN A 161 7.37 -1.21 11.64
N VAL A 162 7.13 -0.01 12.18
CA VAL A 162 6.80 0.15 13.60
C VAL A 162 5.44 -0.45 13.91
N PHE A 163 4.40 -0.15 13.11
CA PHE A 163 3.07 -0.70 13.36
C PHE A 163 3.00 -2.20 13.08
N GLU A 164 3.69 -2.72 12.07
CA GLU A 164 3.86 -4.15 11.88
C GLU A 164 4.47 -4.82 13.11
N GLY A 165 5.57 -4.27 13.62
CA GLY A 165 6.24 -4.78 14.82
C GLY A 165 5.38 -4.72 16.09
N LEU A 166 4.47 -3.76 16.20
CA LEU A 166 3.55 -3.62 17.33
C LEU A 166 2.31 -4.52 17.23
N ILE A 167 1.85 -4.80 16.02
CA ILE A 167 0.58 -5.49 15.74
C ILE A 167 0.81 -7.00 15.61
N THR A 168 1.80 -7.42 14.83
CA THR A 168 2.09 -8.84 14.54
C THR A 168 2.16 -9.74 15.79
N PRO A 169 2.84 -9.35 16.90
CA PRO A 169 2.89 -10.17 18.10
C PRO A 169 1.54 -10.36 18.81
N ILE A 170 0.54 -9.53 18.48
CA ILE A 170 -0.78 -9.57 19.12
C ILE A 170 -1.74 -10.45 18.33
N ILE A 171 -1.73 -10.29 17.01
CA ILE A 171 -2.67 -10.99 16.11
C ILE A 171 -2.17 -12.36 15.64
N GLY A 172 -0.88 -12.66 15.84
CA GLY A 172 -0.28 -13.95 15.50
C GLY A 172 -0.46 -14.31 14.03
N ASN A 173 -1.01 -15.49 13.74
CA ASN A 173 -1.17 -15.98 12.36
C ASN A 173 -2.05 -15.09 11.47
N LYS A 174 -2.92 -14.26 12.05
CA LYS A 174 -3.72 -13.30 11.28
C LYS A 174 -2.88 -12.18 10.68
N ALA A 175 -1.62 -12.03 11.10
CA ALA A 175 -0.71 -11.04 10.51
C ALA A 175 -0.50 -11.26 9.01
N ALA A 176 -0.58 -12.51 8.53
CA ALA A 176 -0.51 -12.82 7.10
C ALA A 176 -1.69 -12.24 6.27
N ASP A 177 -2.78 -11.86 6.92
CA ASP A 177 -3.94 -11.25 6.28
C ASP A 177 -3.81 -9.72 6.12
N ILE A 178 -2.77 -9.11 6.72
CA ILE A 178 -2.52 -7.66 6.68
C ILE A 178 -1.33 -7.35 5.79
N SER A 179 -1.51 -6.42 4.86
CA SER A 179 -0.39 -5.81 4.11
C SER A 179 -0.11 -4.40 4.61
N TYR A 180 1.15 -4.01 4.57
CA TYR A 180 1.62 -2.68 4.96
C TYR A 180 2.12 -1.92 3.74
N LEU A 181 1.44 -0.83 3.39
CA LEU A 181 1.73 -0.03 2.20
C LEU A 181 2.30 1.33 2.61
N ASP A 182 3.54 1.58 2.23
CA ASP A 182 4.19 2.88 2.43
C ASP A 182 3.76 3.87 1.34
N SER A 183 3.22 5.04 1.71
CA SER A 183 2.81 6.06 0.76
C SER A 183 4.01 6.81 0.14
N GLY A 184 5.17 6.76 0.77
CA GLY A 184 6.34 7.51 0.31
C GLY A 184 6.21 9.02 0.49
N GLY A 185 5.44 9.43 1.50
CA GLY A 185 5.24 10.81 1.93
C GLY A 185 3.81 11.32 1.77
N VAL A 186 3.52 12.37 2.48
CA VAL A 186 2.17 12.99 2.60
C VAL A 186 1.51 13.32 1.26
N CYS A 187 2.28 13.76 0.27
CA CYS A 187 1.74 14.14 -1.04
C CYS A 187 1.18 12.95 -1.84
N ASN A 188 1.58 11.73 -1.51
CA ASN A 188 1.20 10.53 -2.25
C ASN A 188 0.04 9.76 -1.60
N ILE A 189 -0.41 10.12 -0.41
CA ILE A 189 -1.48 9.44 0.33
C ILE A 189 -2.77 9.31 -0.48
N GLN A 190 -3.05 10.27 -1.35
CA GLN A 190 -4.23 10.25 -2.21
C GLN A 190 -4.30 9.02 -3.13
N TYR A 191 -3.17 8.50 -3.63
CA TYR A 191 -3.16 7.39 -4.57
C TYR A 191 -3.67 6.08 -3.96
N PRO A 192 -3.10 5.57 -2.85
CA PRO A 192 -3.65 4.41 -2.19
C PRO A 192 -5.05 4.67 -1.61
N PHE A 193 -5.34 5.88 -1.11
CA PHE A 193 -6.65 6.21 -0.56
C PHE A 193 -7.78 5.99 -1.58
N PHE A 194 -7.69 6.60 -2.74
CA PHE A 194 -8.75 6.50 -3.74
C PHE A 194 -8.84 5.10 -4.33
N LEU A 195 -7.69 4.44 -4.61
CA LEU A 195 -7.67 3.09 -5.15
C LEU A 195 -8.30 2.08 -4.19
N LEU A 196 -7.88 2.05 -2.93
CA LEU A 196 -8.38 1.09 -1.94
C LEU A 196 -9.87 1.31 -1.66
N ARG A 197 -10.32 2.56 -1.63
CA ARG A 197 -11.73 2.93 -1.46
C ARG A 197 -12.57 2.48 -2.65
N GLU A 198 -12.11 2.70 -3.87
CA GLU A 198 -12.81 2.28 -5.09
C GLU A 198 -12.96 0.76 -5.16
N LEU A 199 -11.89 0.04 -4.86
CA LEU A 199 -11.87 -1.41 -4.85
C LEU A 199 -12.50 -2.03 -3.58
N ARG A 200 -13.00 -1.19 -2.66
CA ARG A 200 -13.61 -1.60 -1.39
C ARG A 200 -12.69 -2.51 -0.57
N ILE A 201 -11.39 -2.30 -0.66
CA ILE A 201 -10.43 -3.03 0.17
C ILE A 201 -10.42 -2.37 1.56
N PRO A 202 -10.64 -3.11 2.65
CA PRO A 202 -10.57 -2.54 4.00
C PRO A 202 -9.18 -2.01 4.31
N PHE A 203 -9.09 -0.77 4.79
CA PHE A 203 -7.82 -0.16 5.11
C PHE A 203 -7.92 0.86 6.25
N VAL A 204 -6.78 1.18 6.81
CA VAL A 204 -6.56 2.37 7.64
C VAL A 204 -5.29 3.07 7.19
N MET A 205 -5.34 4.39 7.10
CA MET A 205 -4.17 5.22 6.86
C MET A 205 -3.68 5.83 8.16
N VAL A 206 -2.39 5.70 8.41
CA VAL A 206 -1.71 6.31 9.54
C VAL A 206 -0.86 7.46 9.01
N VAL A 207 -1.19 8.68 9.42
CA VAL A 207 -0.54 9.91 8.94
C VAL A 207 0.00 10.76 10.07
N ASP A 208 0.94 11.61 9.76
CA ASP A 208 1.44 12.63 10.68
C ASP A 208 0.41 13.74 10.90
N LYS A 209 0.57 14.50 11.95
CA LYS A 209 -0.38 15.57 12.32
C LYS A 209 -0.50 16.67 11.27
N ASP A 210 0.58 16.98 10.59
CA ASP A 210 0.61 18.01 9.53
C ASP A 210 -0.23 17.68 8.31
N PHE A 211 -0.62 16.42 8.13
CA PHE A 211 -1.64 16.05 7.16
C PHE A 211 -2.99 16.71 7.46
N PHE A 212 -3.39 16.77 8.73
CA PHE A 212 -4.65 17.36 9.17
C PHE A 212 -4.55 18.85 9.44
N PHE A 213 -3.46 19.31 10.06
CA PHE A 213 -3.29 20.69 10.52
C PHE A 213 -1.92 21.22 10.08
N PRO A 214 -1.87 22.32 9.31
CA PRO A 214 -0.60 22.86 8.85
C PRO A 214 0.22 23.38 10.03
N TYR A 215 1.53 23.45 9.87
CA TYR A 215 2.39 24.11 10.84
C TYR A 215 1.99 25.57 11.02
N LEU A 216 2.04 26.06 12.25
CA LEU A 216 1.48 27.37 12.65
C LEU A 216 2.09 28.54 11.90
N ASN A 217 3.42 28.56 11.71
CA ASN A 217 4.13 29.66 11.08
C ASN A 217 4.62 29.25 9.68
N ASN A 218 4.18 29.97 8.67
CA ASN A 218 4.58 29.79 7.26
C ASN A 218 4.40 28.35 6.72
N ASN A 219 3.61 27.51 7.38
CA ASN A 219 3.49 26.09 7.13
C ASN A 219 4.86 25.38 7.07
N LYS A 220 5.80 25.79 7.93
CA LYS A 220 7.14 25.22 8.03
C LYS A 220 7.41 24.73 9.43
N LEU A 221 7.91 23.49 9.54
CA LEU A 221 8.24 22.85 10.81
C LEU A 221 9.24 23.69 11.61
N GLU A 222 10.32 24.16 11.00
CA GLU A 222 11.39 24.85 11.70
C GLU A 222 10.95 26.21 12.28
N ASP A 223 10.06 26.91 11.57
CA ASP A 223 9.49 28.19 12.03
C ASP A 223 8.42 28.01 13.10
N SER A 224 7.88 26.81 13.25
CA SER A 224 6.75 26.49 14.12
C SER A 224 7.14 25.68 15.36
N ARG A 225 8.43 25.56 15.68
CA ARG A 225 8.87 24.83 16.87
C ARG A 225 8.65 25.60 18.16
N ASN A 226 8.16 24.89 19.16
CA ASN A 226 8.14 25.40 20.54
C ASN A 226 9.58 25.53 21.07
N VAL A 227 9.93 26.71 21.56
CA VAL A 227 11.30 27.04 21.99
C VAL A 227 11.80 26.18 23.17
N ASN A 228 10.92 25.65 24.01
CA ASN A 228 11.31 24.86 25.17
C ASN A 228 11.40 23.36 24.91
N THR A 229 10.53 22.84 24.01
CA THR A 229 10.41 21.39 23.76
C THR A 229 10.96 20.98 22.42
N GLY A 230 11.04 21.88 21.44
CA GLY A 230 11.37 21.59 20.06
C GLY A 230 10.22 20.91 19.28
N LEU A 231 9.08 20.64 19.93
CA LEU A 231 7.90 20.06 19.28
C LEU A 231 7.23 21.08 18.36
N PRO A 232 6.61 20.65 17.26
CA PRO A 232 5.91 21.55 16.36
C PRO A 232 4.61 22.07 16.99
N MET A 233 4.28 23.32 16.65
CA MET A 233 2.98 23.92 16.88
C MET A 233 2.20 23.91 15.56
N TYR A 234 0.92 23.60 15.66
CA TYR A 234 0.02 23.48 14.50
C TYR A 234 -1.06 24.54 14.51
N SER A 235 -1.54 24.89 13.33
CA SER A 235 -2.78 25.66 13.17
C SER A 235 -3.95 24.92 13.83
N THR A 236 -4.96 25.67 14.25
CA THR A 236 -6.23 25.08 14.71
C THR A 236 -7.21 24.87 13.58
N ILE A 237 -6.89 25.37 12.38
CA ILE A 237 -7.70 25.24 11.17
C ILE A 237 -7.19 24.06 10.38
N MET A 238 -8.09 23.18 9.96
CA MET A 238 -7.83 21.97 9.24
C MET A 238 -7.37 22.24 7.80
N ASN A 239 -6.39 21.47 7.32
CA ASN A 239 -5.91 21.50 5.94
C ASN A 239 -7.01 21.22 4.91
N HIS A 240 -6.81 21.73 3.70
CA HIS A 240 -7.52 21.32 2.51
C HIS A 240 -6.60 20.47 1.63
N ASN A 241 -7.02 19.24 1.37
CA ASN A 241 -6.40 18.34 0.41
C ASN A 241 -7.44 17.36 -0.11
N ALA A 242 -7.15 16.70 -1.23
CA ALA A 242 -8.09 15.83 -1.93
C ALA A 242 -8.74 14.75 -1.03
N VAL A 243 -7.99 14.19 -0.08
CA VAL A 243 -8.50 13.15 0.83
C VAL A 243 -9.40 13.72 1.90
N LEU A 244 -8.95 14.79 2.59
CA LEU A 244 -9.72 15.42 3.67
C LEU A 244 -11.00 16.10 3.16
N ASP A 245 -10.96 16.66 1.95
CA ASP A 245 -12.12 17.32 1.36
C ASP A 245 -13.21 16.31 0.94
N VAL A 246 -12.81 15.09 0.58
CA VAL A 246 -13.76 13.99 0.32
C VAL A 246 -14.29 13.38 1.62
N LEU A 247 -13.44 13.17 2.62
CA LEU A 247 -13.85 12.56 3.90
C LEU A 247 -14.69 13.50 4.75
N PHE A 248 -14.34 14.77 4.76
CA PHE A 248 -14.90 15.80 5.64
C PHE A 248 -15.41 16.99 4.82
N SER A 249 -16.26 16.72 3.83
CA SER A 249 -16.79 17.72 2.90
C SER A 249 -17.72 18.74 3.57
N GLN A 250 -18.35 18.37 4.70
CA GLN A 250 -19.30 19.25 5.39
C GLN A 250 -18.54 20.21 6.35
N PRO A 251 -18.73 21.52 6.23
CA PRO A 251 -18.06 22.51 7.10
C PRO A 251 -18.29 22.26 8.59
N GLN A 252 -19.48 21.81 9.00
CA GLN A 252 -19.78 21.50 10.37
C GLN A 252 -18.93 20.35 10.93
N VAL A 253 -18.71 19.29 10.12
CA VAL A 253 -17.88 18.15 10.50
C VAL A 253 -16.43 18.60 10.68
N ARG A 254 -15.93 19.45 9.77
CA ARG A 254 -14.58 20.03 9.89
C ARG A 254 -14.43 20.84 11.19
N GLN A 255 -15.40 21.70 11.47
CA GLN A 255 -15.42 22.48 12.73
C GLN A 255 -15.40 21.58 13.96
N GLU A 256 -16.17 20.49 13.97
CA GLU A 256 -16.16 19.53 15.08
C GLU A 256 -14.80 18.83 15.27
N ILE A 257 -14.08 18.56 14.18
CA ILE A 257 -12.72 18.00 14.21
C ILE A 257 -11.73 19.02 14.76
N GLU A 258 -11.82 20.29 14.33
CA GLU A 258 -11.01 21.38 14.82
C GLU A 258 -11.22 21.62 16.33
N ASP A 259 -12.48 21.61 16.77
CA ASP A 259 -12.82 21.72 18.19
C ASP A 259 -12.33 20.53 19.02
N ALA A 260 -12.39 19.33 18.44
CA ALA A 260 -11.83 18.13 19.05
C ALA A 260 -10.30 18.23 19.18
N ASN A 261 -9.63 18.74 18.16
CA ASN A 261 -8.18 18.98 18.19
C ASN A 261 -7.78 20.00 19.28
N ARG A 262 -8.55 21.09 19.48
CA ARG A 262 -8.33 22.05 20.56
C ARG A 262 -8.46 21.43 21.96
N ARG A 263 -9.29 20.39 22.13
CA ARG A 263 -9.45 19.63 23.38
C ARG A 263 -8.33 18.61 23.63
N GLY A 264 -7.48 18.38 22.66
CA GLY A 264 -6.32 17.50 22.73
C GLY A 264 -6.42 16.25 21.87
N TYR A 265 -5.30 15.54 21.78
CA TYR A 265 -5.13 14.38 20.87
C TYR A 265 -6.20 13.30 21.04
N ARG A 266 -6.56 12.95 22.28
CA ARG A 266 -7.57 11.91 22.55
C ARG A 266 -8.91 12.23 21.91
N ALA A 267 -9.40 13.46 22.10
CA ALA A 267 -10.66 13.91 21.54
C ALA A 267 -10.62 13.95 20.01
N PHE A 268 -9.50 14.41 19.46
CA PHE A 268 -9.27 14.43 18.02
C PHE A 268 -9.26 13.01 17.43
N PHE A 269 -8.51 12.08 18.00
CA PHE A 269 -8.44 10.69 17.55
C PHE A 269 -9.83 10.02 17.53
N GLU A 270 -10.59 10.16 18.64
CA GLU A 270 -11.93 9.58 18.73
C GLU A 270 -12.89 10.14 17.66
N LYS A 271 -12.66 11.38 17.21
CA LYS A 271 -13.50 12.00 16.17
C LYS A 271 -13.20 11.46 14.78
N ILE A 272 -11.92 11.15 14.49
CA ILE A 272 -11.50 10.73 13.13
C ILE A 272 -11.40 9.21 12.95
N LYS A 273 -11.26 8.41 14.00
CA LYS A 273 -10.89 6.98 13.91
C LYS A 273 -11.74 6.12 12.98
N ASN A 274 -13.02 6.48 12.76
CA ASN A 274 -13.93 5.73 11.91
C ASN A 274 -13.94 6.19 10.44
N SER A 275 -13.09 7.15 10.07
CA SER A 275 -13.04 7.68 8.71
C SER A 275 -12.10 6.90 7.76
N GLY A 276 -11.42 5.87 8.26
CA GLY A 276 -10.40 5.14 7.51
C GLY A 276 -9.04 5.81 7.51
N ILE A 277 -8.90 6.94 8.23
CA ILE A 277 -7.63 7.64 8.42
C ILE A 277 -7.47 8.05 9.88
N VAL A 278 -6.30 7.78 10.44
CA VAL A 278 -5.93 8.15 11.81
C VAL A 278 -4.63 8.92 11.80
N SER A 279 -4.45 9.79 12.79
CA SER A 279 -3.29 10.66 12.88
C SER A 279 -2.44 10.33 14.08
N MET A 280 -1.11 10.46 13.93
CA MET A 280 -0.19 10.61 15.06
C MET A 280 -0.51 11.90 15.81
N ASN A 281 0.00 12.03 17.04
CA ASN A 281 -0.14 13.30 17.77
C ASN A 281 0.81 14.38 17.22
N TYR A 282 1.97 13.96 16.72
CA TYR A 282 2.94 14.77 15.95
C TYR A 282 3.36 13.97 14.70
N CYS A 283 4.42 13.19 14.85
CA CYS A 283 4.90 12.17 13.92
C CYS A 283 5.57 11.06 14.74
N LEU A 284 6.01 10.01 14.08
CA LEU A 284 6.50 8.79 14.72
C LEU A 284 7.57 9.08 15.79
N GLU A 285 8.70 9.67 15.42
CA GLU A 285 9.82 9.93 16.33
C GLU A 285 9.52 11.02 17.37
N MET A 286 8.70 12.00 17.01
CA MET A 286 8.35 13.10 17.94
C MET A 286 7.42 12.61 19.04
N ASP A 287 6.43 11.78 18.71
CA ASP A 287 5.56 11.16 19.71
C ASP A 287 6.36 10.30 20.67
N LEU A 288 7.30 9.50 20.16
CA LEU A 288 8.19 8.69 20.98
C LEU A 288 9.03 9.56 21.92
N SER A 289 9.51 10.73 21.44
CA SER A 289 10.26 11.68 22.26
C SER A 289 9.44 12.33 23.39
N CYS A 290 8.11 12.25 23.38
CA CYS A 290 7.27 12.74 24.46
C CYS A 290 7.37 11.86 25.71
N SER A 291 7.75 10.58 25.59
CA SER A 291 8.02 9.70 26.72
C SER A 291 9.39 10.02 27.34
N SER A 292 9.43 10.29 28.64
CA SER A 292 10.69 10.53 29.36
C SER A 292 11.62 9.32 29.31
N GLN A 293 11.07 8.11 29.41
CA GLN A 293 11.86 6.89 29.33
C GLN A 293 12.44 6.70 27.92
N ALA A 294 11.66 6.96 26.85
CA ALA A 294 12.17 6.90 25.50
C ALA A 294 13.29 7.94 25.27
N ARG A 295 13.14 9.17 25.78
CA ARG A 295 14.23 10.16 25.71
C ARG A 295 15.51 9.69 26.38
N SER A 296 15.41 9.12 27.59
CA SER A 296 16.58 8.59 28.30
C SER A 296 17.30 7.53 27.50
N HIS A 297 16.57 6.63 26.83
CA HIS A 297 17.17 5.64 25.94
C HIS A 297 17.78 6.26 24.68
N TYR A 298 17.12 7.27 24.08
CA TYR A 298 17.73 8.01 22.97
C TYR A 298 19.04 8.69 23.38
N TYR A 299 19.09 9.33 24.56
CA TYR A 299 20.32 9.97 25.03
C TYR A 299 21.46 8.94 25.16
N HIS A 300 21.15 7.76 25.68
CA HIS A 300 22.11 6.68 25.85
C HIS A 300 22.64 6.15 24.49
N ILE A 301 21.73 5.75 23.58
CA ILE A 301 22.14 5.15 22.29
C ILE A 301 22.81 6.15 21.34
N LEU A 302 22.50 7.43 21.48
CA LEU A 302 23.09 8.50 20.68
C LEU A 302 24.31 9.14 21.35
N HIS A 303 24.71 8.65 22.53
CA HIS A 303 25.83 9.18 23.33
C HIS A 303 25.74 10.69 23.57
N ILE A 304 24.53 11.20 23.90
CA ILE A 304 24.32 12.62 24.13
C ILE A 304 24.87 12.99 25.52
N ASP A 305 25.77 13.97 25.53
CA ASP A 305 26.34 14.50 26.77
C ASP A 305 25.24 14.94 27.75
N PRO A 306 25.34 14.61 29.06
CA PRO A 306 24.37 15.00 30.06
C PRO A 306 23.99 16.51 30.08
N ALA A 307 24.96 17.38 29.80
CA ALA A 307 24.71 18.83 29.68
C ALA A 307 23.77 19.19 28.50
N ASN A 308 23.65 18.34 27.51
CA ASN A 308 22.86 18.53 26.30
C ASN A 308 21.59 17.67 26.25
N GLN A 309 21.25 16.98 27.36
CA GLN A 309 20.08 16.10 27.42
C GLN A 309 18.80 16.91 27.61
N SER A 310 18.22 17.35 26.52
CA SER A 310 16.89 18.00 26.49
C SER A 310 16.07 17.47 25.31
N GLN A 311 14.74 17.55 25.43
CA GLN A 311 13.84 17.18 24.33
C GLN A 311 14.09 18.06 23.10
N GLN A 312 14.30 19.34 23.31
CA GLN A 312 14.60 20.29 22.24
C GLN A 312 15.88 19.90 21.49
N ASN A 313 16.98 19.61 22.19
CA ASN A 313 18.23 19.20 21.55
C ASN A 313 18.06 17.87 20.80
N LEU A 314 17.32 16.92 21.36
CA LEU A 314 17.01 15.66 20.71
C LEU A 314 16.28 15.88 19.38
N LEU A 315 15.26 16.73 19.35
CA LEU A 315 14.41 16.98 18.18
C LEU A 315 15.03 17.90 17.12
N ILE A 316 15.97 18.76 17.51
CA ILE A 316 16.59 19.71 16.59
C ILE A 316 17.96 19.23 16.14
N SER A 317 18.90 19.01 17.08
CA SER A 317 20.29 18.65 16.76
C SER A 317 20.44 17.18 16.31
N ASN A 318 19.58 16.30 16.82
CA ASN A 318 19.64 14.85 16.54
C ASN A 318 18.50 14.36 15.62
N LYS A 319 17.81 15.26 14.93
CA LYS A 319 16.64 14.97 14.07
C LYS A 319 16.84 13.79 13.13
N LYS A 320 17.99 13.69 12.45
CA LYS A 320 18.27 12.57 11.54
C LYS A 320 18.48 11.24 12.26
N ALA A 321 19.08 11.27 13.44
CA ALA A 321 19.39 10.08 14.20
C ALA A 321 18.14 9.46 14.83
N ILE A 322 17.23 10.26 15.38
CA ILE A 322 15.98 9.75 15.99
C ILE A 322 15.00 9.17 14.97
N LYS A 323 15.11 9.55 13.70
CA LYS A 323 14.30 9.01 12.60
C LYS A 323 14.77 7.65 12.08
N ARG A 324 15.97 7.22 12.44
CA ARG A 324 16.48 5.92 12.00
C ARG A 324 15.68 4.81 12.63
N ILE A 325 15.19 3.89 11.81
CA ILE A 325 14.32 2.79 12.27
C ILE A 325 15.01 1.90 13.31
N GLU A 326 16.34 1.73 13.20
CA GLU A 326 17.13 0.95 14.14
C GLU A 326 17.05 1.57 15.55
N ASN A 327 17.18 2.91 15.64
CA ASN A 327 17.11 3.64 16.91
C ASN A 327 15.69 3.62 17.48
N ILE A 328 14.66 3.80 16.64
CA ILE A 328 13.25 3.71 17.06
C ILE A 328 12.98 2.31 17.63
N ASN A 329 13.35 1.26 16.91
CA ASN A 329 13.14 -0.12 17.35
C ASN A 329 13.91 -0.45 18.61
N GLN A 330 15.14 0.05 18.77
CA GLN A 330 15.93 -0.16 19.97
C GLN A 330 15.25 0.52 21.18
N VAL A 331 14.76 1.74 21.03
CA VAL A 331 14.01 2.44 22.09
C VAL A 331 12.74 1.69 22.44
N LEU A 332 11.93 1.29 21.46
CA LEU A 332 10.67 0.58 21.69
C LEU A 332 10.87 -0.77 22.41
N ARG A 333 11.97 -1.48 22.16
CA ARG A 333 12.32 -2.72 22.87
C ARG A 333 12.79 -2.48 24.29
N SER A 334 13.32 -1.29 24.59
CA SER A 334 13.95 -0.96 25.88
C SER A 334 12.98 -0.33 26.88
N ILE A 335 11.84 0.19 26.44
CA ILE A 335 10.85 0.83 27.32
C ILE A 335 9.65 -0.09 27.57
N PRO A 336 9.02 -0.04 28.77
CA PRO A 336 7.82 -0.80 29.03
C PRO A 336 6.64 -0.26 28.19
N LYS A 337 5.69 -1.14 27.85
CA LYS A 337 4.51 -0.79 27.05
C LYS A 337 3.68 0.36 27.65
N SER A 338 3.70 0.52 28.97
CA SER A 338 3.04 1.65 29.67
C SER A 338 3.65 3.01 29.36
N SER A 339 4.88 3.04 28.84
CA SER A 339 5.60 4.26 28.45
C SER A 339 5.54 4.54 26.95
N PHE A 340 4.81 3.74 26.20
CA PHE A 340 4.58 3.99 24.78
C PHE A 340 3.71 5.25 24.61
N PRO A 341 3.95 6.05 23.55
CA PRO A 341 3.10 7.19 23.24
C PRO A 341 1.62 6.79 23.13
N GLU A 342 0.72 7.68 23.57
CA GLU A 342 -0.72 7.45 23.48
C GLU A 342 -1.16 7.20 22.02
N SER A 343 -0.56 7.89 21.06
CA SER A 343 -0.83 7.71 19.62
C SER A 343 -0.54 6.30 19.15
N TYR A 344 0.61 5.75 19.52
CA TYR A 344 0.99 4.37 19.18
C TYR A 344 -0.03 3.35 19.71
N MET A 345 -0.43 3.52 20.96
CA MET A 345 -1.38 2.59 21.60
C MET A 345 -2.78 2.70 21.02
N LYS A 346 -3.25 3.92 20.72
CA LYS A 346 -4.58 4.13 20.14
C LYS A 346 -4.65 3.62 18.71
N ILE A 347 -3.66 3.93 17.87
CA ILE A 347 -3.59 3.44 16.49
C ILE A 347 -3.50 1.92 16.48
N LYS A 348 -2.57 1.34 17.24
CA LYS A 348 -2.44 -0.12 17.37
C LYS A 348 -3.77 -0.78 17.78
N ASN A 349 -4.43 -0.27 18.83
CA ASN A 349 -5.68 -0.85 19.33
C ASN A 349 -6.87 -0.64 18.37
N HIS A 350 -6.78 0.32 17.47
CA HIS A 350 -7.78 0.54 16.43
C HIS A 350 -7.62 -0.45 15.26
N ILE A 351 -6.39 -0.91 14.99
CA ILE A 351 -6.08 -1.86 13.91
C ILE A 351 -6.32 -3.31 14.34
N VAL A 352 -6.02 -3.66 15.60
CA VAL A 352 -6.22 -5.00 16.19
C VAL A 352 -7.68 -5.24 16.54
#